data_9b7b701f9c4b60493b5106de863b8e26
#
_entry.id   9b7b701f9c4b60493b5106de863b8e26
#
_cell.length_a   1.000
_cell.length_b   1.000
_cell.length_c   1.000
_cell.angle_alpha   90.00
_cell.angle_beta   90.00
_cell.angle_gamma   90.00
#
_symmetry.space_group_name_H-M   'P 1'
#
loop_
_entity.id
_entity.type
_entity.pdbx_description
1 polymer ?
#
loop_
_entity_poly.entity_id
_entity_poly.type
_entity_poly.pdbx_seq_one_letter_code
_entity_poly.pdbx_strand_id
1 'polypeptide(L)'
;MEYAILFLPLIGALIGYVIKVFGDIYSEIVTTLFVSAAAILSIILFYNGIVYEDYGNYKIYQWIASGKFVVNASINIDPLSSIMLVVVSLVSALVHIYSIGYMSHDPDKPRFMCYLSLFTFAMFTLVVSDNFLQLFFGWEGVGLCSYLLIGFWYKKESANDAAIKAFIVNRIGDFGLAIGIFLIFFFFGSI
;
A
#
# COMPACT_ATOMS: atom_id res chain seq x y z
N MET A 1 8.60 13.58 -7.27
CA MET A 1 8.11 12.40 -8.00
C MET A 1 7.69 11.31 -7.01
N GLU A 2 8.44 11.11 -5.97
CA GLU A 2 8.32 10.09 -4.91
C GLU A 2 6.97 10.16 -4.19
N TYR A 3 6.55 11.37 -3.81
CA TYR A 3 5.20 11.59 -3.22
C TYR A 3 4.07 11.19 -4.16
N ALA A 4 4.22 11.45 -5.47
CA ALA A 4 3.19 11.08 -6.44
C ALA A 4 3.06 9.55 -6.54
N ILE A 5 4.18 8.81 -6.59
CA ILE A 5 4.17 7.34 -6.63
C ILE A 5 3.40 6.79 -5.43
N LEU A 6 3.71 7.28 -4.23
CA LEU A 6 3.08 6.82 -2.99
C LEU A 6 1.58 7.13 -2.96
N PHE A 7 1.19 8.36 -3.25
CA PHE A 7 -0.19 8.82 -3.01
C PHE A 7 -1.15 8.59 -4.19
N LEU A 8 -0.67 8.37 -5.41
CA LEU A 8 -1.54 8.12 -6.57
C LEU A 8 -2.54 6.97 -6.34
N PRO A 9 -2.14 5.78 -5.85
CA PRO A 9 -3.10 4.70 -5.60
C PRO A 9 -4.14 5.07 -4.53
N LEU A 10 -3.75 5.80 -3.48
CA LEU A 10 -4.68 6.28 -2.45
C LEU A 10 -5.71 7.25 -3.02
N ILE A 11 -5.24 8.25 -3.79
CA ILE A 11 -6.10 9.23 -4.45
C ILE A 11 -7.03 8.51 -5.45
N GLY A 12 -6.49 7.55 -6.20
CA GLY A 12 -7.27 6.71 -7.11
C GLY A 12 -8.39 5.93 -6.41
N ALA A 13 -8.10 5.35 -5.23
CA ALA A 13 -9.10 4.65 -4.43
C ALA A 13 -10.20 5.58 -3.92
N LEU A 14 -9.83 6.76 -3.38
CA LEU A 14 -10.78 7.74 -2.86
C LEU A 14 -11.68 8.31 -3.96
N ILE A 15 -11.08 8.76 -5.06
CA ILE A 15 -11.82 9.30 -6.21
C ILE A 15 -12.69 8.19 -6.83
N GLY A 16 -12.15 6.99 -7.01
CA GLY A 16 -12.88 5.84 -7.54
C GLY A 16 -14.10 5.48 -6.70
N TYR A 17 -13.99 5.56 -5.38
CA TYR A 17 -15.11 5.32 -4.48
C TYR A 17 -16.20 6.40 -4.60
N VAL A 18 -15.85 7.66 -4.77
CA VAL A 18 -16.80 8.76 -4.93
C VAL A 18 -17.45 8.73 -6.32
N ILE A 19 -16.66 8.50 -7.36
CA ILE A 19 -17.12 8.53 -8.76
C ILE A 19 -18.05 7.36 -9.12
N LYS A 20 -18.08 6.28 -8.33
CA LYS A 20 -19.02 5.17 -8.56
C LYS A 20 -20.49 5.62 -8.68
N VAL A 21 -20.85 6.76 -8.11
CA VAL A 21 -22.20 7.34 -8.21
C VAL A 21 -22.56 7.66 -9.68
N PHE A 22 -21.58 7.95 -10.53
CA PHE A 22 -21.77 8.24 -11.95
C PHE A 22 -21.72 7.00 -12.85
N GLY A 23 -21.27 5.87 -12.30
CA GLY A 23 -21.20 4.58 -12.97
C GLY A 23 -19.93 3.79 -12.63
N ASP A 24 -20.06 2.47 -12.62
CA ASP A 24 -18.98 1.56 -12.21
C ASP A 24 -17.74 1.67 -13.09
N ILE A 25 -17.91 1.88 -14.39
CA ILE A 25 -16.83 1.97 -15.36
C ILE A 25 -15.90 3.14 -15.07
N TYR A 26 -16.40 4.25 -14.54
CA TYR A 26 -15.57 5.41 -14.19
C TYR A 26 -14.65 5.11 -13.01
N SER A 27 -15.13 4.34 -12.03
CA SER A 27 -14.32 3.88 -10.91
C SER A 27 -13.19 2.95 -11.37
N GLU A 28 -13.50 2.00 -12.26
CA GLU A 28 -12.50 1.08 -12.84
C GLU A 28 -11.41 1.84 -13.61
N ILE A 29 -11.80 2.78 -14.46
CA ILE A 29 -10.86 3.57 -15.25
C ILE A 29 -9.97 4.43 -14.35
N VAL A 30 -10.56 5.14 -13.39
CA VAL A 30 -9.82 6.05 -12.51
C VAL A 30 -8.79 5.26 -11.68
N THR A 31 -9.20 4.21 -10.99
CA THR A 31 -8.29 3.40 -10.16
C THR A 31 -7.16 2.81 -10.99
N THR A 32 -7.48 2.24 -12.16
CA THR A 32 -6.49 1.66 -13.08
C THR A 32 -5.52 2.71 -13.62
N LEU A 33 -6.01 3.89 -14.01
CA LEU A 33 -5.17 4.97 -14.51
C LEU A 33 -4.18 5.46 -13.45
N PHE A 34 -4.64 5.67 -12.21
CA PHE A 34 -3.78 6.16 -11.13
C PHE A 34 -2.71 5.16 -10.76
N VAL A 35 -3.03 3.86 -10.69
CA VAL A 35 -2.04 2.81 -10.41
C VAL A 35 -1.09 2.64 -11.59
N SER A 36 -1.57 2.70 -12.84
CA SER A 36 -0.70 2.63 -14.04
C SER A 36 0.23 3.85 -14.12
N ALA A 37 -0.24 5.04 -13.76
CA ALA A 37 0.60 6.22 -13.67
C ALA A 37 1.69 6.06 -12.59
N ALA A 38 1.35 5.51 -11.42
CA ALA A 38 2.32 5.19 -10.39
C ALA A 38 3.37 4.17 -10.89
N ALA A 39 2.96 3.18 -11.69
CA ALA A 39 3.89 2.22 -12.29
C ALA A 39 4.88 2.87 -13.26
N ILE A 40 4.41 3.76 -14.13
CA ILE A 40 5.28 4.52 -15.04
C ILE A 40 6.27 5.38 -14.26
N LEU A 41 5.80 6.10 -13.23
CA LEU A 41 6.65 6.93 -12.40
C LEU A 41 7.69 6.11 -11.61
N SER A 42 7.34 4.91 -11.16
CA SER A 42 8.27 3.99 -10.48
C SER A 42 9.39 3.53 -11.41
N ILE A 43 9.08 3.26 -12.69
CA ILE A 43 10.09 2.91 -13.69
C ILE A 43 11.03 4.09 -13.95
N ILE A 44 10.51 5.31 -14.06
CA ILE A 44 11.32 6.51 -14.26
C ILE A 44 12.21 6.76 -13.03
N LEU A 45 11.66 6.60 -11.82
CA LEU A 45 12.42 6.73 -10.58
C LEU A 45 13.57 5.71 -10.52
N PHE A 46 13.30 4.47 -10.84
CA PHE A 46 14.31 3.41 -10.89
C PHE A 46 15.41 3.71 -11.91
N TYR A 47 15.04 4.16 -13.12
CA TYR A 47 15.99 4.57 -14.14
C TYR A 47 16.89 5.73 -13.66
N ASN A 48 16.30 6.77 -13.06
CA ASN A 48 17.04 7.91 -12.52
C ASN A 48 17.98 7.48 -11.39
N GLY A 49 17.53 6.58 -10.52
CA GLY A 49 18.36 6.01 -9.46
C GLY A 49 19.60 5.31 -9.99
N ILE A 50 19.46 4.49 -11.06
CA ILE A 50 20.60 3.78 -11.67
C ILE A 50 21.55 4.74 -12.39
N VAL A 51 21.02 5.71 -13.15
CA VAL A 51 21.83 6.55 -14.05
C VAL A 51 22.46 7.73 -13.32
N TYR A 52 21.72 8.33 -12.36
CA TYR A 52 22.13 9.57 -11.69
C TYR A 52 22.43 9.37 -10.20
N GLU A 53 22.32 8.13 -9.69
CA GLU A 53 22.45 7.83 -8.25
C GLU A 53 21.50 8.68 -7.37
N ASP A 54 20.34 9.05 -7.93
CA ASP A 54 19.34 9.90 -7.29
C ASP A 54 18.52 9.12 -6.26
N TYR A 55 19.17 8.79 -5.16
CA TYR A 55 18.59 8.14 -3.99
C TYR A 55 18.52 9.12 -2.82
N GLY A 56 17.53 8.97 -1.95
CA GLY A 56 17.41 9.88 -0.81
C GLY A 56 16.27 9.59 0.13
N ASN A 57 16.30 10.29 1.24
CA ASN A 57 15.25 10.26 2.24
C ASN A 57 14.47 11.57 2.22
N TYR A 58 13.15 11.46 1.95
CA TYR A 58 12.26 12.60 1.79
C TYR A 58 11.30 12.66 2.98
N LYS A 59 11.60 13.51 3.96
CA LYS A 59 10.75 13.72 5.13
C LYS A 59 9.45 14.42 4.74
N ILE A 60 8.30 13.81 5.13
CA ILE A 60 6.97 14.38 4.94
C ILE A 60 6.62 15.26 6.14
N TYR A 61 6.57 14.67 7.33
CA TYR A 61 6.31 15.38 8.58
C TYR A 61 6.82 14.58 9.79
N GLN A 62 6.90 15.24 10.93
CA GLN A 62 7.22 14.59 12.19
C GLN A 62 5.95 13.99 12.79
N TRP A 63 5.89 12.66 12.84
CA TRP A 63 4.69 11.93 13.26
C TRP A 63 4.56 11.88 14.79
N ILE A 64 5.62 11.43 15.47
CA ILE A 64 5.63 11.29 16.92
C ILE A 64 6.89 11.96 17.46
N ALA A 65 6.73 12.74 18.56
CA ALA A 65 7.83 13.32 19.31
C ALA A 65 7.51 13.22 20.81
N SER A 66 8.19 12.32 21.50
CA SER A 66 8.04 12.13 22.93
C SER A 66 9.42 11.89 23.58
N GLY A 67 10.03 12.92 24.12
CA GLY A 67 11.38 12.85 24.69
C GLY A 67 12.41 12.37 23.65
N LYS A 68 13.05 11.24 23.91
CA LYS A 68 14.02 10.63 22.98
C LYS A 68 13.37 9.85 21.83
N PHE A 69 12.07 9.54 21.93
CA PHE A 69 11.35 8.80 20.91
C PHE A 69 10.82 9.77 19.86
N VAL A 70 11.51 9.83 18.71
CA VAL A 70 11.14 10.69 17.58
C VAL A 70 10.99 9.84 16.35
N VAL A 71 9.79 9.89 15.74
CA VAL A 71 9.47 9.16 14.51
C VAL A 71 8.99 10.14 13.46
N ASN A 72 9.60 10.07 12.29
CA ASN A 72 9.19 10.86 11.13
C ASN A 72 8.42 9.97 10.14
N ALA A 73 7.40 10.53 9.50
CA ALA A 73 6.88 9.96 8.28
C ALA A 73 7.76 10.44 7.12
N SER A 74 8.43 9.51 6.46
CA SER A 74 9.40 9.79 5.40
C SER A 74 9.32 8.74 4.29
N ILE A 75 9.79 9.11 3.12
CA ILE A 75 9.93 8.21 1.97
C ILE A 75 11.42 7.95 1.79
N ASN A 76 11.85 6.74 2.04
CA ASN A 76 13.22 6.33 1.83
C ASN A 76 13.36 5.61 0.49
N ILE A 77 14.11 6.20 -0.43
CA ILE A 77 14.40 5.62 -1.74
C ILE A 77 15.86 5.19 -1.77
N ASP A 78 16.06 3.90 -1.85
CA ASP A 78 17.34 3.24 -2.04
C ASP A 78 17.27 2.27 -3.24
N PRO A 79 18.36 1.63 -3.66
CA PRO A 79 18.32 0.67 -4.77
C PRO A 79 17.32 -0.46 -4.58
N LEU A 80 17.16 -0.96 -3.35
CA LEU A 80 16.25 -2.05 -3.05
C LEU A 80 14.79 -1.59 -3.13
N SER A 81 14.47 -0.48 -2.47
CA SER A 81 13.10 0.07 -2.48
C SER A 81 12.66 0.49 -3.88
N SER A 82 13.57 1.05 -4.69
CA SER A 82 13.27 1.44 -6.08
C SER A 82 12.92 0.24 -6.96
N ILE A 83 13.66 -0.87 -6.85
CA ILE A 83 13.33 -2.13 -7.55
C ILE A 83 11.98 -2.66 -7.07
N MET A 84 11.75 -2.70 -5.77
CA MET A 84 10.50 -3.20 -5.19
C MET A 84 9.30 -2.35 -5.60
N LEU A 85 9.44 -1.02 -5.68
CA LEU A 85 8.40 -0.13 -6.19
C LEU A 85 8.01 -0.48 -7.63
N VAL A 86 8.98 -0.75 -8.51
CA VAL A 86 8.72 -1.17 -9.90
C VAL A 86 7.97 -2.50 -9.93
N VAL A 87 8.43 -3.50 -9.19
CA VAL A 87 7.79 -4.82 -9.15
C VAL A 87 6.35 -4.72 -8.66
N VAL A 88 6.14 -4.09 -7.51
CA VAL A 88 4.81 -3.95 -6.90
C VAL A 88 3.87 -3.15 -7.81
N SER A 89 4.33 -2.03 -8.37
CA SER A 89 3.50 -1.17 -9.21
C SER A 89 3.10 -1.83 -10.52
N LEU A 90 4.03 -2.54 -11.18
CA LEU A 90 3.74 -3.26 -12.44
C LEU A 90 2.74 -4.39 -12.20
N VAL A 91 2.98 -5.22 -11.19
CA VAL A 91 2.05 -6.32 -10.86
C VAL A 91 0.68 -5.75 -10.51
N SER A 92 0.62 -4.71 -9.69
CA SER A 92 -0.65 -4.09 -9.32
C SER A 92 -1.38 -3.50 -10.54
N ALA A 93 -0.68 -2.80 -11.44
CA ALA A 93 -1.29 -2.28 -12.67
C ALA A 93 -1.86 -3.39 -13.56
N LEU A 94 -1.12 -4.48 -13.73
CA LEU A 94 -1.59 -5.64 -14.51
C LEU A 94 -2.81 -6.30 -13.85
N VAL A 95 -2.82 -6.43 -12.53
CA VAL A 95 -3.96 -6.98 -11.79
C VAL A 95 -5.18 -6.07 -11.91
N HIS A 96 -5.01 -4.73 -11.84
CA HIS A 96 -6.12 -3.80 -12.08
C HIS A 96 -6.72 -3.97 -13.48
N ILE A 97 -5.88 -4.00 -14.53
CA ILE A 97 -6.34 -4.22 -15.91
C ILE A 97 -7.07 -5.55 -16.04
N TYR A 98 -6.51 -6.62 -15.49
CA TYR A 98 -7.13 -7.94 -15.50
C TYR A 98 -8.49 -7.93 -14.77
N SER A 99 -8.58 -7.23 -13.64
CA SER A 99 -9.77 -7.19 -12.80
C SER A 99 -10.97 -6.52 -13.47
N ILE A 100 -10.75 -5.62 -14.44
CA ILE A 100 -11.84 -5.02 -15.25
C ILE A 100 -12.66 -6.14 -15.95
N GLY A 101 -11.96 -7.10 -16.57
CA GLY A 101 -12.62 -8.24 -17.20
C GLY A 101 -13.12 -9.26 -16.18
N TYR A 102 -12.31 -9.59 -15.18
CA TYR A 102 -12.63 -10.60 -14.18
C TYR A 102 -13.90 -10.27 -13.37
N MET A 103 -14.05 -9.00 -12.96
CA MET A 103 -15.18 -8.52 -12.15
C MET A 103 -16.35 -7.99 -13.00
N SER A 104 -16.34 -8.19 -14.33
CA SER A 104 -17.32 -7.60 -15.26
C SER A 104 -18.79 -7.89 -14.91
N HIS A 105 -19.07 -9.03 -14.31
CA HIS A 105 -20.42 -9.47 -13.93
C HIS A 105 -20.79 -9.22 -12.45
N ASP A 106 -19.86 -8.68 -11.64
CA ASP A 106 -20.11 -8.44 -10.22
C ASP A 106 -20.64 -7.01 -10.00
N PRO A 107 -21.73 -6.83 -9.24
CA PRO A 107 -22.32 -5.52 -9.00
C PRO A 107 -21.45 -4.63 -8.09
N ASP A 108 -20.51 -5.20 -7.35
CA ASP A 108 -19.66 -4.49 -6.38
C ASP A 108 -18.25 -4.20 -6.93
N LYS A 109 -18.06 -4.22 -8.26
CA LYS A 109 -16.77 -3.95 -8.92
C LYS A 109 -16.04 -2.69 -8.40
N PRO A 110 -16.70 -1.53 -8.24
CA PRO A 110 -16.01 -0.32 -7.76
C PRO A 110 -15.37 -0.52 -6.39
N ARG A 111 -16.06 -1.25 -5.50
CA ARG A 111 -15.54 -1.55 -4.16
C ARG A 111 -14.28 -2.42 -4.24
N PHE A 112 -14.28 -3.43 -5.12
CA PHE A 112 -13.12 -4.29 -5.35
C PHE A 112 -11.92 -3.49 -5.84
N MET A 113 -12.10 -2.66 -6.87
CA MET A 113 -11.04 -1.83 -7.44
C MET A 113 -10.46 -0.84 -6.43
N CYS A 114 -11.32 -0.25 -5.58
CA CYS A 114 -10.86 0.63 -4.51
C CYS A 114 -10.03 -0.11 -3.46
N TYR A 115 -10.44 -1.30 -3.04
CA TYR A 115 -9.67 -2.12 -2.10
C TYR A 115 -8.31 -2.53 -2.66
N LEU A 116 -8.26 -2.86 -3.95
CA LEU A 116 -7.03 -3.21 -4.63
C LEU A 116 -6.05 -2.02 -4.71
N SER A 117 -6.58 -0.81 -4.98
CA SER A 117 -5.78 0.43 -4.97
C SER A 117 -5.28 0.78 -3.56
N LEU A 118 -6.13 0.60 -2.52
CA LEU A 118 -5.72 0.79 -1.13
C LEU A 118 -4.63 -0.20 -0.71
N PHE A 119 -4.75 -1.45 -1.16
CA PHE A 119 -3.71 -2.46 -0.95
C PHE A 119 -2.37 -2.02 -1.55
N THR A 120 -2.39 -1.49 -2.79
CA THR A 120 -1.20 -0.98 -3.45
C THR A 120 -0.57 0.19 -2.69
N PHE A 121 -1.38 1.13 -2.19
CA PHE A 121 -0.92 2.23 -1.35
C PHE A 121 -0.25 1.73 -0.06
N ALA A 122 -0.89 0.79 0.66
CA ALA A 122 -0.34 0.21 1.88
C ALA A 122 1.00 -0.52 1.61
N MET A 123 1.09 -1.25 0.50
CA MET A 123 2.31 -1.92 0.09
C MET A 123 3.43 -0.92 -0.27
N PHE A 124 3.11 0.18 -0.95
CA PHE A 124 4.09 1.23 -1.21
C PHE A 124 4.58 1.88 0.09
N THR A 125 3.67 2.18 1.03
CA THR A 125 4.03 2.73 2.35
C THR A 125 5.01 1.82 3.09
N LEU A 126 4.80 0.50 3.01
CA LEU A 126 5.69 -0.49 3.60
C LEU A 126 7.07 -0.48 2.94
N VAL A 127 7.11 -0.49 1.60
CA VAL A 127 8.35 -0.58 0.81
C VAL A 127 9.25 0.66 1.00
N VAL A 128 8.65 1.86 1.10
CA VAL A 128 9.41 3.12 1.23
C VAL A 128 9.60 3.56 2.68
N SER A 129 9.30 2.72 3.66
CA SER A 129 9.40 3.08 5.06
C SER A 129 10.87 3.31 5.47
N ASP A 130 11.10 4.39 6.20
CA ASP A 130 12.40 4.79 6.72
C ASP A 130 12.67 4.28 8.13
N ASN A 131 11.63 3.86 8.83
CA ASN A 131 11.70 3.39 10.20
C ASN A 131 10.71 2.24 10.45
N PHE A 132 10.98 1.46 11.49
CA PHE A 132 10.17 0.28 11.81
C PHE A 132 8.72 0.61 12.19
N LEU A 133 8.43 1.79 12.72
CA LEU A 133 7.04 2.15 13.04
C LEU A 133 6.21 2.43 11.78
N GLN A 134 6.80 3.12 10.81
CA GLN A 134 6.17 3.34 9.50
C GLN A 134 6.02 2.03 8.72
N LEU A 135 7.03 1.16 8.80
CA LEU A 135 6.97 -0.19 8.25
C LEU A 135 5.79 -0.97 8.86
N PHE A 136 5.65 -0.93 10.19
CA PHE A 136 4.55 -1.57 10.90
C PHE A 136 3.19 -1.03 10.45
N PHE A 137 3.08 0.29 10.25
CA PHE A 137 1.85 0.90 9.74
C PHE A 137 1.50 0.41 8.32
N GLY A 138 2.47 0.34 7.42
CA GLY A 138 2.28 -0.22 6.07
C GLY A 138 1.89 -1.70 6.10
N TRP A 139 2.54 -2.47 6.97
CA TRP A 139 2.28 -3.88 7.19
C TRP A 139 0.84 -4.14 7.66
N GLU A 140 0.38 -3.40 8.66
CA GLU A 140 -0.99 -3.44 9.17
C GLU A 140 -2.01 -3.04 8.08
N GLY A 141 -1.67 -2.04 7.26
CA GLY A 141 -2.49 -1.60 6.13
C GLY A 141 -2.67 -2.70 5.09
N VAL A 142 -1.60 -3.42 4.74
CA VAL A 142 -1.64 -4.59 3.83
C VAL A 142 -2.52 -5.70 4.43
N GLY A 143 -2.35 -5.99 5.73
CA GLY A 143 -3.17 -6.97 6.44
C GLY A 143 -4.66 -6.63 6.42
N LEU A 144 -5.01 -5.38 6.67
CA LEU A 144 -6.39 -4.89 6.63
C LEU A 144 -6.99 -4.97 5.20
N CYS A 145 -6.24 -4.52 4.20
CA CYS A 145 -6.70 -4.59 2.80
C CYS A 145 -6.87 -6.04 2.33
N SER A 146 -5.98 -6.95 2.76
CA SER A 146 -6.09 -8.38 2.51
C SER A 146 -7.38 -8.96 3.10
N TYR A 147 -7.69 -8.61 4.35
CA TYR A 147 -8.94 -9.00 5.00
C TYR A 147 -10.16 -8.57 4.19
N LEU A 148 -10.19 -7.31 3.72
CA LEU A 148 -11.28 -6.75 2.93
C LEU A 148 -11.42 -7.42 1.56
N LEU A 149 -10.30 -7.81 0.94
CA LEU A 149 -10.30 -8.51 -0.36
C LEU A 149 -10.68 -9.98 -0.23
N ILE A 150 -10.20 -10.70 0.78
CA ILE A 150 -10.58 -12.09 1.04
C ILE A 150 -12.07 -12.18 1.39
N GLY A 151 -12.55 -11.30 2.26
CA GLY A 151 -13.94 -11.18 2.66
C GLY A 151 -14.83 -10.39 1.70
N PHE A 152 -14.38 -10.17 0.45
CA PHE A 152 -15.10 -9.34 -0.52
C PHE A 152 -16.54 -9.82 -0.73
N TRP A 153 -16.74 -11.12 -0.90
CA TRP A 153 -18.06 -11.74 -0.96
C TRP A 153 -18.60 -12.09 0.44
N TYR A 154 -18.81 -11.08 1.26
CA TYR A 154 -19.21 -11.20 2.67
C TYR A 154 -20.51 -11.99 2.92
N LYS A 155 -21.30 -12.24 1.88
CA LYS A 155 -22.50 -13.11 1.95
C LYS A 155 -22.16 -14.60 1.94
N LYS A 156 -20.91 -14.98 1.59
CA LYS A 156 -20.43 -16.36 1.60
C LYS A 156 -19.74 -16.65 2.93
N GLU A 157 -20.26 -17.58 3.72
CA GLU A 157 -19.68 -17.97 5.01
C GLU A 157 -18.23 -18.40 4.87
N SER A 158 -17.89 -19.21 3.86
CA SER A 158 -16.53 -19.66 3.60
C SER A 158 -15.53 -18.51 3.36
N ALA A 159 -15.97 -17.41 2.73
CA ALA A 159 -15.14 -16.24 2.52
C ALA A 159 -14.94 -15.47 3.83
N ASN A 160 -15.97 -15.35 4.65
CA ASN A 160 -15.88 -14.69 5.97
C ASN A 160 -14.96 -15.47 6.91
N ASP A 161 -15.10 -16.79 6.99
CA ASP A 161 -14.24 -17.64 7.82
C ASP A 161 -12.77 -17.54 7.39
N ALA A 162 -12.52 -17.54 6.07
CA ALA A 162 -11.18 -17.37 5.54
C ALA A 162 -10.59 -15.99 5.85
N ALA A 163 -11.39 -14.92 5.73
CA ALA A 163 -10.97 -13.56 6.05
C ALA A 163 -10.65 -13.39 7.54
N ILE A 164 -11.53 -13.89 8.41
CA ILE A 164 -11.32 -13.86 9.87
C ILE A 164 -10.06 -14.65 10.25
N LYS A 165 -9.89 -15.85 9.68
CA LYS A 165 -8.71 -16.67 9.92
C LYS A 165 -7.43 -15.94 9.52
N ALA A 166 -7.39 -15.38 8.32
CA ALA A 166 -6.24 -14.63 7.83
C ALA A 166 -5.93 -13.42 8.73
N PHE A 167 -6.95 -12.66 9.13
CA PHE A 167 -6.79 -11.51 10.00
C PHE A 167 -6.24 -11.89 11.40
N ILE A 168 -6.80 -12.93 12.04
CA ILE A 168 -6.35 -13.37 13.37
C ILE A 168 -4.90 -13.88 13.32
N VAL A 169 -4.55 -14.69 12.31
CA VAL A 169 -3.19 -15.21 12.17
C VAL A 169 -2.18 -14.09 11.94
N ASN A 170 -2.49 -13.12 11.08
CA ASN A 170 -1.66 -11.93 10.90
C ASN A 170 -1.48 -11.17 12.21
N ARG A 171 -2.56 -10.97 12.99
CA ARG A 171 -2.52 -10.22 14.26
C ARG A 171 -1.59 -10.85 15.31
N ILE A 172 -1.44 -12.17 15.32
CA ILE A 172 -0.46 -12.86 16.18
C ILE A 172 0.97 -12.49 15.75
N GLY A 173 1.23 -12.46 14.44
CA GLY A 173 2.53 -12.03 13.88
C GLY A 173 2.83 -10.56 14.18
N ASP A 174 1.83 -9.69 14.05
CA ASP A 174 1.91 -8.25 14.29
C ASP A 174 2.28 -7.95 15.74
N PHE A 175 1.72 -8.71 16.69
CA PHE A 175 2.10 -8.60 18.10
C PHE A 175 3.57 -8.93 18.33
N GLY A 176 4.09 -9.98 17.68
CA GLY A 176 5.50 -10.32 17.72
C GLY A 176 6.40 -9.23 17.13
N LEU A 177 6.01 -8.67 15.98
CA LEU A 177 6.72 -7.56 15.33
C LEU A 177 6.74 -6.31 16.22
N ALA A 178 5.61 -5.96 16.84
CA ALA A 178 5.53 -4.81 17.75
C ALA A 178 6.46 -4.97 18.96
N ILE A 179 6.51 -6.15 19.58
CA ILE A 179 7.47 -6.44 20.66
C ILE A 179 8.90 -6.29 20.16
N GLY A 180 9.22 -6.80 18.96
CA GLY A 180 10.53 -6.64 18.34
C GLY A 180 10.94 -5.17 18.19
N ILE A 181 10.03 -4.31 17.70
CA ILE A 181 10.26 -2.87 17.56
C ILE A 181 10.55 -2.22 18.93
N PHE A 182 9.77 -2.56 19.97
CA PHE A 182 10.00 -2.03 21.31
C PHE A 182 11.34 -2.47 21.90
N LEU A 183 11.76 -3.71 21.67
CA LEU A 183 13.08 -4.20 22.09
C LEU A 183 14.22 -3.47 21.37
N ILE A 184 14.08 -3.23 20.05
CA ILE A 184 15.05 -2.46 19.28
C ILE A 184 15.20 -1.05 19.91
N PHE A 185 14.09 -0.36 20.15
CA PHE A 185 14.11 0.95 20.79
C PHE A 185 14.74 0.90 22.19
N PHE A 186 14.42 -0.12 22.97
CA PHE A 186 14.94 -0.27 24.32
C PHE A 186 16.47 -0.44 24.36
N PHE A 187 17.03 -1.24 23.45
CA PHE A 187 18.45 -1.53 23.42
C PHE A 187 19.28 -0.49 22.65
N PHE A 188 18.74 0.06 21.55
CA PHE A 188 19.49 0.96 20.66
C PHE A 188 19.09 2.43 20.79
N GLY A 189 17.94 2.74 21.40
CA GLY A 189 17.45 4.11 21.58
C GLY A 189 16.91 4.78 20.31
N SER A 190 16.80 4.02 19.20
CA SER A 190 16.27 4.46 17.89
C SER A 190 15.51 3.32 17.22
N ILE A 191 14.64 3.64 16.28
CA ILE A 191 13.85 2.66 15.49
C ILE A 191 13.96 2.97 14.01
#